data_b02b6933b2fe45acba1c0a923bca9f99
#
_entry.id   b02b6933b2fe45acba1c0a923bca9f99
#
_cell.length_a   1.000
_cell.length_b   1.000
_cell.length_c   1.000
_cell.angle_alpha   90.00
_cell.angle_beta   90.00
_cell.angle_gamma   90.00
#
_symmetry.space_group_name_H-M   'P 1'
#
loop_
_entity.id
_entity.type
_entity.pdbx_description
1 polymer ?
#
loop_
_entity_poly.entity_id
_entity_poly.type
_entity_poly.pdbx_seq_one_letter_code
_entity_poly.pdbx_strand_id
1 'polypeptide(L)'
;MHRRSNPQPKRHTRHNPPHTMTQPTASPFTDPAAVARYAEGPRRNVPGYDSLLRMSRILLAERVPAHGRVLVVGAGGGLELEDMARAHSGWRFDGVDPSQPMLDLAAQRLQSAGMPGDRVALHHGYVQSAPAGPFEGATCLLTLHFVPREERVPMLAEIRRRLKPGAPLVVAHLSVADGSGPGGDGGAGERDLWLSRYAAFQVASGVPPEHAVRARDKIAAELAVLTPDEDEAILRKAGFSDVRMFYMGFAFRGWVARA
;
A
#
# COMPACT_ATOMS: atom_id res chain seq x y z
N MET A 1 42.95 -57.42 17.33
CA MET A 1 42.76 -55.95 17.33
C MET A 1 41.67 -55.58 16.35
N HIS A 2 40.43 -55.45 16.83
CA HIS A 2 39.26 -55.06 16.04
C HIS A 2 39.00 -53.55 16.22
N ARG A 3 39.18 -52.77 15.16
CA ARG A 3 38.74 -51.34 15.14
C ARG A 3 37.23 -51.29 14.92
N ARG A 4 36.48 -50.78 15.87
CA ARG A 4 35.07 -50.41 15.75
C ARG A 4 34.95 -49.08 15.04
N SER A 5 34.29 -49.08 13.88
CA SER A 5 33.87 -47.88 13.15
C SER A 5 32.60 -47.27 13.79
N ASN A 6 32.70 -46.01 14.13
CA ASN A 6 31.60 -45.20 14.72
C ASN A 6 30.77 -44.58 13.58
N PRO A 7 29.43 -44.74 13.51
CA PRO A 7 28.62 -44.13 12.46
C PRO A 7 28.33 -42.64 12.82
N GLN A 8 28.59 -41.77 11.85
CA GLN A 8 28.23 -40.33 11.95
C GLN A 8 26.72 -40.12 11.90
N PRO A 9 26.14 -39.12 12.60
CA PRO A 9 24.70 -38.82 12.57
C PRO A 9 24.35 -38.12 11.27
N LYS A 10 23.30 -38.61 10.58
CA LYS A 10 22.69 -38.02 9.42
C LYS A 10 22.05 -36.67 9.78
N ARG A 11 22.49 -35.60 9.15
CA ARG A 11 21.85 -34.27 9.23
C ARG A 11 20.49 -34.34 8.51
N HIS A 12 19.40 -34.29 9.30
CA HIS A 12 18.07 -34.05 8.76
C HIS A 12 17.95 -32.57 8.39
N THR A 13 17.96 -32.28 7.10
CA THR A 13 17.51 -30.99 6.57
C THR A 13 16.01 -30.87 6.81
N ARG A 14 15.61 -30.02 7.75
CA ARG A 14 14.21 -29.65 7.92
C ARG A 14 13.80 -28.80 6.73
N HIS A 15 12.97 -29.37 5.86
CA HIS A 15 12.22 -28.63 4.85
C HIS A 15 11.16 -27.81 5.61
N ASN A 16 11.32 -26.50 5.69
CA ASN A 16 10.22 -25.61 6.08
C ASN A 16 9.25 -25.56 4.91
N PRO A 17 7.96 -25.87 5.10
CA PRO A 17 6.95 -25.65 4.08
C PRO A 17 6.84 -24.15 3.79
N PRO A 18 6.48 -23.76 2.54
CA PRO A 18 6.27 -22.36 2.21
C PRO A 18 5.18 -21.79 3.12
N HIS A 19 5.46 -20.62 3.72
CA HIS A 19 4.47 -19.87 4.51
C HIS A 19 3.28 -19.55 3.61
N THR A 20 2.18 -20.26 3.82
CA THR A 20 0.88 -19.94 3.24
C THR A 20 0.40 -18.69 3.97
N MET A 21 0.36 -17.54 3.28
CA MET A 21 -0.25 -16.33 3.82
C MET A 21 -1.70 -16.66 4.17
N THR A 22 -2.04 -16.56 5.44
CA THR A 22 -3.42 -16.73 5.92
C THR A 22 -4.27 -15.62 5.29
N GLN A 23 -5.30 -16.01 4.52
CA GLN A 23 -6.22 -15.05 3.93
C GLN A 23 -6.92 -14.28 5.06
N PRO A 24 -6.89 -12.93 5.07
CA PRO A 24 -7.66 -12.16 6.02
C PRO A 24 -9.15 -12.43 5.80
N THR A 25 -9.91 -12.52 6.89
CA THR A 25 -11.37 -12.57 6.91
C THR A 25 -11.97 -11.54 5.96
N ALA A 26 -12.97 -11.92 5.15
CA ALA A 26 -13.62 -11.24 4.03
C ALA A 26 -13.33 -9.73 3.93
N SER A 27 -12.44 -9.37 3.02
CA SER A 27 -12.11 -7.98 2.71
C SER A 27 -13.38 -7.24 2.26
N PRO A 28 -13.64 -6.00 2.70
CA PRO A 28 -14.78 -5.19 2.24
C PRO A 28 -14.77 -4.96 0.73
N PHE A 29 -13.66 -5.27 0.06
CA PHE A 29 -13.47 -5.15 -1.39
C PHE A 29 -13.91 -6.39 -2.18
N THR A 30 -14.54 -7.39 -1.55
CA THR A 30 -15.16 -8.54 -2.22
C THR A 30 -16.68 -8.40 -2.35
N ASP A 31 -17.30 -7.45 -1.63
CA ASP A 31 -18.74 -7.15 -1.75
C ASP A 31 -19.01 -6.27 -2.96
N PRO A 32 -19.80 -6.73 -3.97
CA PRO A 32 -20.11 -5.96 -5.17
C PRO A 32 -20.74 -4.58 -4.90
N ALA A 33 -21.54 -4.45 -3.84
CA ALA A 33 -22.16 -3.19 -3.47
C ALA A 33 -21.13 -2.20 -2.86
N ALA A 34 -20.15 -2.70 -2.13
CA ALA A 34 -19.03 -1.89 -1.62
C ALA A 34 -18.10 -1.45 -2.78
N VAL A 35 -17.83 -2.36 -3.73
CA VAL A 35 -17.04 -2.08 -4.94
C VAL A 35 -17.70 -1.01 -5.80
N ALA A 36 -19.03 -1.08 -6.02
CA ALA A 36 -19.77 -0.08 -6.79
C ALA A 36 -19.69 1.33 -6.18
N ARG A 37 -19.66 1.43 -4.84
CA ARG A 37 -19.53 2.71 -4.12
C ARG A 37 -18.06 3.21 -4.04
N TYR A 38 -17.10 2.41 -4.43
CA TYR A 38 -15.67 2.74 -4.32
C TYR A 38 -15.27 3.98 -5.12
N ALA A 39 -15.96 4.30 -6.23
CA ALA A 39 -15.58 5.41 -7.11
C ALA A 39 -15.49 6.78 -6.40
N GLU A 40 -16.36 7.02 -5.40
CA GLU A 40 -16.41 8.26 -4.62
C GLU A 40 -15.75 8.12 -3.23
N GLY A 41 -15.57 6.88 -2.77
CA GLY A 41 -15.10 6.58 -1.43
C GLY A 41 -13.77 7.25 -1.07
N PRO A 42 -12.70 7.12 -1.86
CA PRO A 42 -11.40 7.70 -1.53
C PRO A 42 -11.43 9.23 -1.37
N ARG A 43 -12.17 9.97 -2.21
CA ARG A 43 -12.27 11.44 -2.11
C ARG A 43 -12.97 11.90 -0.84
N ARG A 44 -13.95 11.12 -0.34
CA ARG A 44 -14.67 11.43 0.91
C ARG A 44 -13.91 10.98 2.16
N ASN A 45 -13.04 9.98 2.00
CA ASN A 45 -12.35 9.34 3.12
C ASN A 45 -10.90 9.78 3.29
N VAL A 46 -10.24 10.31 2.26
CA VAL A 46 -8.82 10.68 2.32
C VAL A 46 -8.67 12.19 2.12
N PRO A 47 -8.25 12.93 3.16
CA PRO A 47 -8.08 14.37 3.05
C PRO A 47 -7.11 14.74 1.92
N GLY A 48 -7.58 15.55 0.97
CA GLY A 48 -6.75 15.97 -0.17
C GLY A 48 -6.37 14.83 -1.13
N TYR A 49 -7.22 13.82 -1.33
CA TYR A 49 -6.97 12.64 -2.17
C TYR A 49 -6.40 12.99 -3.55
N ASP A 50 -7.03 13.93 -4.27
CA ASP A 50 -6.56 14.33 -5.61
C ASP A 50 -5.17 15.03 -5.54
N SER A 51 -4.86 15.72 -4.44
CA SER A 51 -3.54 16.29 -4.20
C SER A 51 -2.51 15.20 -3.88
N LEU A 52 -2.90 14.17 -3.11
CA LEU A 52 -2.04 13.00 -2.87
C LEU A 52 -1.65 12.32 -4.18
N LEU A 53 -2.60 12.04 -5.08
CA LEU A 53 -2.32 11.45 -6.39
C LEU A 53 -1.38 12.34 -7.21
N ARG A 54 -1.66 13.67 -7.24
CA ARG A 54 -0.82 14.63 -7.97
C ARG A 54 0.61 14.68 -7.44
N MET A 55 0.80 14.74 -6.12
CA MET A 55 2.13 14.74 -5.51
C MET A 55 2.85 13.40 -5.77
N SER A 56 2.16 12.27 -5.67
CA SER A 56 2.73 10.95 -5.93
C SER A 56 3.31 10.83 -7.34
N ARG A 57 2.55 11.25 -8.36
CA ARG A 57 3.05 11.19 -9.75
C ARG A 57 4.18 12.20 -10.04
N ILE A 58 4.21 13.36 -9.36
CA ILE A 58 5.33 14.31 -9.45
C ILE A 58 6.61 13.68 -8.88
N LEU A 59 6.54 13.08 -7.70
CA LEU A 59 7.66 12.39 -7.07
C LEU A 59 8.17 11.20 -7.89
N LEU A 60 7.28 10.44 -8.53
CA LEU A 60 7.69 9.42 -9.49
C LEU A 60 8.40 10.02 -10.70
N ALA A 61 7.86 11.11 -11.27
CA ALA A 61 8.38 11.74 -12.49
C ALA A 61 9.78 12.37 -12.32
N GLU A 62 10.24 12.58 -11.08
CA GLU A 62 11.64 12.99 -10.83
C GLU A 62 12.67 11.96 -11.33
N ARG A 63 12.28 10.67 -11.46
CA ARG A 63 13.20 9.58 -11.78
C ARG A 63 12.67 8.62 -12.85
N VAL A 64 11.35 8.47 -12.97
CA VAL A 64 10.74 7.62 -14.00
C VAL A 64 10.88 8.30 -15.35
N PRO A 65 11.56 7.70 -16.34
CA PRO A 65 11.74 8.30 -17.66
C PRO A 65 10.42 8.38 -18.43
N ALA A 66 10.41 9.15 -19.54
CA ALA A 66 9.21 9.39 -20.33
C ALA A 66 8.47 8.12 -20.79
N HIS A 67 9.20 7.03 -21.01
CA HIS A 67 8.66 5.71 -21.38
C HIS A 67 8.89 4.66 -20.27
N GLY A 68 8.85 5.10 -19.02
CA GLY A 68 9.09 4.24 -17.86
C GLY A 68 7.93 3.29 -17.57
N ARG A 69 8.24 2.27 -16.77
CA ARG A 69 7.31 1.25 -16.32
C ARG A 69 7.13 1.34 -14.81
N VAL A 70 5.88 1.48 -14.35
CA VAL A 70 5.54 1.72 -12.95
C VAL A 70 4.72 0.55 -12.40
N LEU A 71 5.12 0.05 -11.23
CA LEU A 71 4.36 -0.96 -10.48
C LEU A 71 3.39 -0.27 -9.53
N VAL A 72 2.11 -0.63 -9.58
CA VAL A 72 1.06 -0.13 -8.68
C VAL A 72 0.57 -1.27 -7.80
N VAL A 73 0.91 -1.23 -6.51
CA VAL A 73 0.56 -2.26 -5.53
C VAL A 73 -0.68 -1.83 -4.74
N GLY A 74 -1.73 -2.66 -4.78
CA GLY A 74 -3.07 -2.30 -4.34
C GLY A 74 -3.76 -1.42 -5.37
N ALA A 75 -3.78 -1.87 -6.64
CA ALA A 75 -4.33 -1.10 -7.76
C ALA A 75 -5.82 -0.76 -7.60
N GLY A 76 -6.53 -1.54 -6.77
CA GLY A 76 -7.92 -1.30 -6.42
C GLY A 76 -8.81 -1.08 -7.65
N GLY A 77 -9.73 -0.12 -7.56
CA GLY A 77 -10.64 0.26 -8.65
C GLY A 77 -10.05 1.15 -9.73
N GLY A 78 -8.71 1.28 -9.83
CA GLY A 78 -8.00 1.91 -10.94
C GLY A 78 -7.95 3.44 -10.92
N LEU A 79 -8.36 4.13 -9.84
CA LEU A 79 -8.33 5.60 -9.75
C LEU A 79 -6.92 6.17 -9.91
N GLU A 80 -5.95 5.57 -9.22
CA GLU A 80 -4.54 5.93 -9.27
C GLU A 80 -3.94 5.66 -10.66
N LEU A 81 -4.24 4.48 -11.22
CA LEU A 81 -3.81 4.11 -12.58
C LEU A 81 -4.33 5.07 -13.63
N GLU A 82 -5.62 5.44 -13.56
CA GLU A 82 -6.22 6.41 -14.46
C GLU A 82 -5.55 7.78 -14.36
N ASP A 83 -5.35 8.31 -13.14
CA ASP A 83 -4.70 9.61 -12.92
C ASP A 83 -3.29 9.66 -13.51
N MET A 84 -2.47 8.66 -13.20
CA MET A 84 -1.09 8.59 -13.70
C MET A 84 -1.03 8.38 -15.22
N ALA A 85 -1.88 7.50 -15.77
CA ALA A 85 -1.90 7.19 -17.19
C ALA A 85 -2.36 8.40 -18.05
N ARG A 86 -3.28 9.22 -17.51
CA ARG A 86 -3.67 10.50 -18.16
C ARG A 86 -2.55 11.53 -18.14
N ALA A 87 -1.81 11.62 -17.01
CA ALA A 87 -0.76 12.61 -16.83
C ALA A 87 0.53 12.28 -17.61
N HIS A 88 0.83 10.99 -17.80
CA HIS A 88 2.06 10.51 -18.42
C HIS A 88 1.75 9.51 -19.56
N SER A 89 1.56 10.03 -20.76
CA SER A 89 1.12 9.25 -21.93
C SER A 89 2.12 8.16 -22.36
N GLY A 90 3.40 8.30 -22.03
CA GLY A 90 4.45 7.32 -22.35
C GLY A 90 4.66 6.23 -21.30
N TRP A 91 4.12 6.39 -20.08
CA TRP A 91 4.30 5.38 -19.03
C TRP A 91 3.46 4.14 -19.28
N ARG A 92 4.00 3.01 -18.84
CA ARG A 92 3.31 1.72 -18.78
C ARG A 92 3.17 1.30 -17.33
N PHE A 93 2.08 0.60 -17.01
CA PHE A 93 1.74 0.24 -15.65
C PHE A 93 1.46 -1.25 -15.51
N ASP A 94 1.92 -1.82 -14.41
CA ASP A 94 1.49 -3.13 -13.92
C ASP A 94 0.80 -2.92 -12.57
N GLY A 95 -0.52 -3.09 -12.54
CA GLY A 95 -1.33 -2.99 -11.34
C GLY A 95 -1.57 -4.36 -10.73
N VAL A 96 -1.33 -4.53 -9.42
CA VAL A 96 -1.62 -5.79 -8.72
C VAL A 96 -2.57 -5.53 -7.56
N ASP A 97 -3.59 -6.41 -7.42
CA ASP A 97 -4.57 -6.35 -6.32
C ASP A 97 -5.12 -7.75 -6.02
N PRO A 98 -5.30 -8.13 -4.74
CA PRO A 98 -5.87 -9.43 -4.37
C PRO A 98 -7.38 -9.54 -4.60
N SER A 99 -8.08 -8.45 -4.91
CA SER A 99 -9.51 -8.41 -5.16
C SER A 99 -9.83 -8.42 -6.65
N GLN A 100 -10.28 -9.55 -7.20
CA GLN A 100 -10.70 -9.62 -8.59
C GLN A 100 -11.83 -8.63 -8.92
N PRO A 101 -12.89 -8.44 -8.08
CA PRO A 101 -13.91 -7.42 -8.34
C PRO A 101 -13.38 -5.99 -8.46
N MET A 102 -12.33 -5.66 -7.70
CA MET A 102 -11.66 -4.35 -7.80
C MET A 102 -10.88 -4.23 -9.11
N LEU A 103 -10.20 -5.27 -9.55
CA LEU A 103 -9.51 -5.28 -10.85
C LEU A 103 -10.48 -5.19 -12.03
N ASP A 104 -11.65 -5.84 -11.93
CA ASP A 104 -12.71 -5.73 -12.95
C ASP A 104 -13.22 -4.28 -13.03
N LEU A 105 -13.42 -3.62 -11.91
CA LEU A 105 -13.76 -2.19 -11.86
C LEU A 105 -12.64 -1.32 -12.44
N ALA A 106 -11.37 -1.62 -12.15
CA ALA A 106 -10.23 -0.92 -12.73
C ALA A 106 -10.19 -1.05 -14.26
N ALA A 107 -10.40 -2.26 -14.78
CA ALA A 107 -10.46 -2.52 -16.22
C ALA A 107 -11.57 -1.71 -16.91
N GLN A 108 -12.80 -1.73 -16.33
CA GLN A 108 -13.92 -0.95 -16.84
C GLN A 108 -13.63 0.56 -16.82
N ARG A 109 -13.04 1.07 -15.75
CA ARG A 109 -12.65 2.48 -15.61
C ARG A 109 -11.65 2.91 -16.68
N LEU A 110 -10.57 2.13 -16.83
CA LEU A 110 -9.52 2.41 -17.81
C LEU A 110 -10.05 2.37 -19.23
N GLN A 111 -10.91 1.39 -19.55
CA GLN A 111 -11.59 1.31 -20.85
C GLN A 111 -12.49 2.52 -21.10
N SER A 112 -13.31 2.92 -20.10
CA SER A 112 -14.19 4.10 -20.20
C SER A 112 -13.41 5.40 -20.33
N ALA A 113 -12.19 5.44 -19.78
CA ALA A 113 -11.26 6.56 -19.90
C ALA A 113 -10.52 6.58 -21.26
N GLY A 114 -10.74 5.62 -22.14
CA GLY A 114 -10.09 5.50 -23.44
C GLY A 114 -8.60 5.15 -23.33
N MET A 115 -8.18 4.49 -22.25
CA MET A 115 -6.78 4.08 -22.10
C MET A 115 -6.45 2.94 -23.06
N PRO A 116 -5.33 3.02 -23.83
CA PRO A 116 -4.85 1.94 -24.67
C PRO A 116 -4.58 0.68 -23.85
N GLY A 117 -5.12 -0.48 -24.27
CA GLY A 117 -5.07 -1.72 -23.52
C GLY A 117 -3.64 -2.31 -23.33
N ASP A 118 -2.67 -1.85 -24.12
CA ASP A 118 -1.26 -2.24 -24.02
C ASP A 118 -0.46 -1.43 -22.99
N ARG A 119 -1.08 -0.39 -22.40
CA ARG A 119 -0.41 0.48 -21.42
C ARG A 119 -0.57 0.04 -19.98
N VAL A 120 -1.62 -0.68 -19.65
CA VAL A 120 -1.92 -1.12 -18.28
C VAL A 120 -2.20 -2.62 -18.27
N ALA A 121 -1.36 -3.38 -17.55
CA ALA A 121 -1.60 -4.77 -17.24
C ALA A 121 -2.11 -4.91 -15.80
N LEU A 122 -3.16 -5.69 -15.59
CA LEU A 122 -3.73 -5.94 -14.26
C LEU A 122 -3.47 -7.39 -13.86
N HIS A 123 -2.98 -7.60 -12.63
CA HIS A 123 -2.56 -8.89 -12.11
C HIS A 123 -3.35 -9.20 -10.82
N HIS A 124 -4.10 -10.29 -10.82
CA HIS A 124 -4.81 -10.76 -9.62
C HIS A 124 -3.84 -11.44 -8.65
N GLY A 125 -3.82 -10.98 -7.41
CA GLY A 125 -3.02 -11.51 -6.32
C GLY A 125 -2.23 -10.44 -5.58
N TYR A 126 -1.20 -10.89 -4.88
CA TYR A 126 -0.30 -10.04 -4.11
C TYR A 126 0.90 -9.59 -4.98
N VAL A 127 1.83 -8.81 -4.39
CA VAL A 127 2.98 -8.27 -5.13
C VAL A 127 3.80 -9.34 -5.88
N GLN A 128 3.81 -10.59 -5.39
CA GLN A 128 4.47 -11.73 -6.03
C GLN A 128 3.85 -12.10 -7.38
N SER A 129 2.57 -11.80 -7.58
CA SER A 129 1.86 -12.05 -8.86
C SER A 129 2.20 -11.02 -9.94
N ALA A 130 2.78 -9.89 -9.57
CA ALA A 130 3.29 -8.92 -10.54
C ALA A 130 4.56 -9.45 -11.24
N PRO A 131 4.86 -8.99 -12.47
CA PRO A 131 6.11 -9.34 -13.16
C PRO A 131 7.34 -9.03 -12.31
N ALA A 132 8.43 -9.78 -12.55
CA ALA A 132 9.68 -9.63 -11.78
C ALA A 132 10.32 -8.23 -11.92
N GLY A 133 9.94 -7.45 -12.91
CA GLY A 133 10.53 -6.15 -13.22
C GLY A 133 11.70 -6.25 -14.21
N PRO A 134 12.67 -5.33 -14.20
CA PRO A 134 12.74 -4.18 -13.28
C PRO A 134 11.78 -3.04 -13.65
N PHE A 135 11.25 -2.36 -12.61
CA PHE A 135 10.40 -1.18 -12.75
C PHE A 135 11.19 0.10 -12.45
N GLU A 136 10.85 1.21 -13.10
CA GLU A 136 11.45 2.52 -12.89
C GLU A 136 10.85 3.27 -11.70
N GLY A 137 9.71 2.81 -11.17
CA GLY A 137 9.09 3.34 -9.97
C GLY A 137 7.96 2.43 -9.49
N ALA A 138 7.52 2.65 -8.26
CA ALA A 138 6.36 1.96 -7.70
C ALA A 138 5.54 2.88 -6.80
N THR A 139 4.26 2.53 -6.66
CA THR A 139 3.36 3.08 -5.65
C THR A 139 2.74 1.97 -4.82
N CYS A 140 2.41 2.32 -3.56
CA CYS A 140 1.60 1.51 -2.66
C CYS A 140 0.71 2.47 -1.86
N LEU A 141 -0.35 2.97 -2.49
CA LEU A 141 -1.21 3.99 -1.89
C LEU A 141 -2.44 3.35 -1.26
N LEU A 142 -2.73 3.76 -0.02
CA LEU A 142 -3.91 3.36 0.76
C LEU A 142 -4.08 1.84 0.94
N THR A 143 -2.97 1.12 0.92
CA THR A 143 -2.94 -0.36 0.92
C THR A 143 -2.27 -0.93 2.16
N LEU A 144 -1.12 -0.37 2.58
CA LEU A 144 -0.26 -0.99 3.59
C LEU A 144 -0.93 -1.16 4.96
N HIS A 145 -1.90 -0.31 5.32
CA HIS A 145 -2.63 -0.43 6.58
C HIS A 145 -3.57 -1.65 6.67
N PHE A 146 -3.86 -2.30 5.53
CA PHE A 146 -4.57 -3.59 5.49
C PHE A 146 -3.66 -4.80 5.64
N VAL A 147 -2.34 -4.59 5.57
CA VAL A 147 -1.34 -5.64 5.67
C VAL A 147 -0.95 -5.84 7.13
N PRO A 148 -0.97 -7.08 7.66
CA PRO A 148 -0.49 -7.38 9.00
C PRO A 148 0.92 -6.81 9.24
N ARG A 149 1.19 -6.35 10.46
CA ARG A 149 2.45 -5.66 10.79
C ARG A 149 3.68 -6.48 10.40
N GLU A 150 3.67 -7.76 10.69
CA GLU A 150 4.75 -8.71 10.42
C GLU A 150 4.99 -8.96 8.93
N GLU A 151 3.98 -8.76 8.09
CA GLU A 151 4.05 -8.97 6.65
C GLU A 151 4.49 -7.72 5.87
N ARG A 152 4.51 -6.53 6.49
CA ARG A 152 4.84 -5.26 5.80
C ARG A 152 6.27 -5.22 5.31
N VAL A 153 7.25 -5.63 6.14
CA VAL A 153 8.65 -5.66 5.74
C VAL A 153 8.89 -6.65 4.59
N PRO A 154 8.43 -7.91 4.64
CA PRO A 154 8.51 -8.83 3.50
C PRO A 154 7.87 -8.30 2.23
N MET A 155 6.67 -7.70 2.31
CA MET A 155 5.97 -7.13 1.16
C MET A 155 6.75 -5.97 0.54
N LEU A 156 7.23 -5.04 1.35
CA LEU A 156 8.02 -3.89 0.89
C LEU A 156 9.38 -4.32 0.29
N ALA A 157 10.04 -5.32 0.88
CA ALA A 157 11.25 -5.91 0.32
C ALA A 157 11.00 -6.55 -1.05
N GLU A 158 9.83 -7.18 -1.24
CA GLU A 158 9.42 -7.76 -2.51
C GLU A 158 9.11 -6.70 -3.57
N ILE A 159 8.53 -5.55 -3.19
CA ILE A 159 8.41 -4.38 -4.07
C ILE A 159 9.80 -3.88 -4.46
N ARG A 160 10.71 -3.70 -3.48
CA ARG A 160 12.07 -3.22 -3.72
C ARG A 160 12.84 -4.11 -4.69
N ARG A 161 12.73 -5.42 -4.55
CA ARG A 161 13.39 -6.41 -5.44
C ARG A 161 12.99 -6.24 -6.91
N ARG A 162 11.79 -5.72 -7.18
CA ARG A 162 11.27 -5.45 -8.52
C ARG A 162 11.66 -4.09 -9.07
N LEU A 163 12.22 -3.22 -8.26
CA LEU A 163 12.62 -1.88 -8.66
C LEU A 163 14.06 -1.85 -9.18
N LYS A 164 14.33 -0.93 -10.10
CA LYS A 164 15.71 -0.56 -10.44
C LYS A 164 16.40 0.08 -9.24
N PRO A 165 17.73 -0.09 -9.08
CA PRO A 165 18.47 0.64 -8.05
C PRO A 165 18.20 2.15 -8.11
N GLY A 166 17.87 2.75 -6.98
CA GLY A 166 17.54 4.18 -6.87
C GLY A 166 16.16 4.58 -7.40
N ALA A 167 15.34 3.64 -7.87
CA ALA A 167 13.97 3.92 -8.29
C ALA A 167 13.08 4.37 -7.13
N PRO A 168 12.15 5.31 -7.34
CA PRO A 168 11.26 5.79 -6.29
C PRO A 168 10.17 4.76 -5.95
N LEU A 169 9.90 4.63 -4.65
CA LEU A 169 8.65 4.11 -4.10
C LEU A 169 7.89 5.27 -3.47
N VAL A 170 6.63 5.45 -3.84
CA VAL A 170 5.71 6.35 -3.13
C VAL A 170 4.69 5.51 -2.38
N VAL A 171 4.59 5.70 -1.07
CA VAL A 171 3.68 4.98 -0.20
C VAL A 171 2.86 5.95 0.64
N ALA A 172 1.56 5.68 0.81
CA ALA A 172 0.70 6.45 1.70
C ALA A 172 -0.39 5.55 2.31
N HIS A 173 -0.63 5.71 3.60
CA HIS A 173 -1.61 4.90 4.33
C HIS A 173 -1.98 5.53 5.67
N LEU A 174 -2.86 4.89 6.44
CA LEU A 174 -3.16 5.26 7.82
C LEU A 174 -1.91 5.10 8.68
N SER A 175 -1.51 6.20 9.31
CA SER A 175 -0.35 6.28 10.20
C SER A 175 -0.59 7.42 11.18
N VAL A 176 -0.59 7.14 12.46
CA VAL A 176 -1.05 8.07 13.50
C VAL A 176 -0.07 8.09 14.66
N ALA A 177 0.37 9.28 15.07
CA ALA A 177 1.14 9.44 16.29
C ALA A 177 0.31 8.95 17.50
N ASP A 178 0.96 8.29 18.44
CA ASP A 178 0.36 7.75 19.67
C ASP A 178 0.79 8.51 20.92
N GLY A 179 1.47 9.66 20.76
CA GLY A 179 1.98 10.48 21.84
C GLY A 179 3.28 9.97 22.46
N SER A 180 3.88 8.90 21.93
CA SER A 180 5.16 8.36 22.44
C SER A 180 6.40 9.13 21.94
N GLY A 181 6.23 10.03 20.96
CA GLY A 181 7.30 10.82 20.38
C GLY A 181 7.72 12.04 21.23
N PRO A 182 8.80 12.75 20.85
CA PRO A 182 9.25 13.97 21.52
C PRO A 182 8.14 15.04 21.56
N GLY A 183 7.78 15.50 22.76
CA GLY A 183 6.71 16.47 22.99
C GLY A 183 5.29 15.90 23.07
N GLY A 184 5.15 14.59 22.94
CA GLY A 184 3.86 13.89 23.19
C GLY A 184 3.60 13.70 24.68
N ASP A 185 2.34 13.58 25.06
CA ASP A 185 1.90 13.30 26.43
C ASP A 185 1.95 11.81 26.81
N GLY A 186 2.40 10.94 25.88
CA GLY A 186 2.57 9.49 26.07
C GLY A 186 1.26 8.72 26.23
N GLY A 187 0.12 9.32 25.90
CA GLY A 187 -1.19 8.75 26.14
C GLY A 187 -1.92 8.26 24.88
N ALA A 188 -2.79 7.26 25.04
CA ALA A 188 -3.72 6.80 24.00
C ALA A 188 -4.61 7.95 23.45
N GLY A 189 -4.70 9.08 24.16
CA GLY A 189 -5.48 10.25 23.79
C GLY A 189 -5.06 10.93 22.49
N GLU A 190 -3.77 10.92 22.11
CA GLU A 190 -3.34 11.52 20.85
C GLU A 190 -3.84 10.73 19.65
N ARG A 191 -3.73 9.42 19.70
CA ARG A 191 -4.27 8.53 18.65
C ARG A 191 -5.76 8.74 18.47
N ASP A 192 -6.52 8.73 19.58
CA ASP A 192 -7.96 8.92 19.56
C ASP A 192 -8.35 10.30 19.03
N LEU A 193 -7.58 11.33 19.36
CA LEU A 193 -7.76 12.69 18.85
C LEU A 193 -7.60 12.73 17.32
N TRP A 194 -6.54 12.12 16.77
CA TRP A 194 -6.33 12.10 15.32
C TRP A 194 -7.39 11.29 14.57
N LEU A 195 -7.83 10.15 15.12
CA LEU A 195 -8.93 9.38 14.57
C LEU A 195 -10.27 10.12 14.65
N SER A 196 -10.51 10.90 15.70
CA SER A 196 -11.69 11.73 15.83
C SER A 196 -11.70 12.89 14.83
N ARG A 197 -10.56 13.55 14.59
CA ARG A 197 -10.39 14.56 13.53
C ARG A 197 -10.64 13.98 12.15
N TYR A 198 -10.17 12.75 11.91
CA TYR A 198 -10.43 12.03 10.68
C TYR A 198 -11.92 11.73 10.48
N ALA A 199 -12.63 11.25 11.53
CA ALA A 199 -14.08 11.04 11.47
C ALA A 199 -14.83 12.35 11.20
N ALA A 200 -14.42 13.46 11.82
CA ALA A 200 -14.99 14.78 11.56
C ALA A 200 -14.79 15.23 10.09
N PHE A 201 -13.63 14.94 9.51
CA PHE A 201 -13.37 15.18 8.09
C PHE A 201 -14.33 14.37 7.19
N GLN A 202 -14.56 13.10 7.49
CA GLN A 202 -15.49 12.26 6.74
C GLN A 202 -16.91 12.84 6.77
N VAL A 203 -17.37 13.28 7.94
CA VAL A 203 -18.67 13.95 8.09
C VAL A 203 -18.73 15.24 7.27
N ALA A 204 -17.72 16.09 7.34
CA ALA A 204 -17.62 17.32 6.56
C ALA A 204 -17.57 17.04 5.03
N SER A 205 -17.15 15.83 4.64
CA SER A 205 -17.10 15.35 3.25
C SER A 205 -18.38 14.60 2.82
N GLY A 206 -19.45 14.65 3.64
CA GLY A 206 -20.75 14.08 3.31
C GLY A 206 -20.93 12.59 3.68
N VAL A 207 -20.06 12.03 4.53
CA VAL A 207 -20.30 10.71 5.13
C VAL A 207 -21.26 10.86 6.30
N PRO A 208 -22.32 10.04 6.44
CA PRO A 208 -23.21 10.10 7.59
C PRO A 208 -22.45 9.95 8.93
N PRO A 209 -22.76 10.74 9.97
CA PRO A 209 -22.02 10.74 11.23
C PRO A 209 -21.87 9.35 11.85
N GLU A 210 -22.94 8.54 11.84
CA GLU A 210 -22.93 7.17 12.37
C GLU A 210 -22.02 6.23 11.56
N HIS A 211 -21.83 6.49 10.27
CA HIS A 211 -20.88 5.71 9.45
C HIS A 211 -19.43 6.14 9.76
N ALA A 212 -19.17 7.42 9.93
CA ALA A 212 -17.85 7.94 10.27
C ALA A 212 -17.38 7.43 11.65
N VAL A 213 -18.28 7.39 12.65
CA VAL A 213 -17.99 6.83 13.98
C VAL A 213 -17.69 5.35 13.88
N ARG A 214 -18.54 4.56 13.19
CA ARG A 214 -18.28 3.11 12.99
C ARG A 214 -16.95 2.85 12.26
N ALA A 215 -16.63 3.66 11.25
CA ALA A 215 -15.36 3.53 10.52
C ALA A 215 -14.16 3.81 11.44
N ARG A 216 -14.23 4.87 12.27
CA ARG A 216 -13.21 5.19 13.29
C ARG A 216 -12.99 4.02 14.25
N ASP A 217 -14.07 3.50 14.82
CA ASP A 217 -14.01 2.43 15.82
C ASP A 217 -13.46 1.14 15.20
N LYS A 218 -13.86 0.83 13.95
CA LYS A 218 -13.33 -0.30 13.20
C LYS A 218 -11.82 -0.15 12.92
N ILE A 219 -11.38 1.03 12.49
CA ILE A 219 -9.94 1.31 12.28
C ILE A 219 -9.17 1.12 13.59
N ALA A 220 -9.68 1.64 14.70
CA ALA A 220 -9.03 1.53 15.99
C ALA A 220 -8.90 0.07 16.48
N ALA A 221 -9.91 -0.77 16.18
CA ALA A 221 -9.98 -2.15 16.67
C ALA A 221 -9.32 -3.19 15.74
N GLU A 222 -9.42 -3.01 14.43
CA GLU A 222 -9.09 -4.07 13.45
C GLU A 222 -7.82 -3.79 12.65
N LEU A 223 -7.41 -2.51 12.47
CA LEU A 223 -6.25 -2.19 11.67
C LEU A 223 -5.00 -1.95 12.52
N ALA A 224 -3.89 -2.54 12.09
CA ALA A 224 -2.57 -2.27 12.66
C ALA A 224 -2.08 -0.89 12.18
N VAL A 225 -2.69 0.20 12.69
CA VAL A 225 -2.24 1.57 12.42
C VAL A 225 -1.01 1.84 13.26
N LEU A 226 0.12 2.08 12.61
CA LEU A 226 1.41 2.34 13.25
C LEU A 226 1.68 3.84 13.38
N THR A 227 2.70 4.18 14.16
CA THR A 227 3.22 5.53 14.21
C THR A 227 4.06 5.86 12.98
N PRO A 228 4.23 7.15 12.63
CA PRO A 228 5.10 7.55 11.52
C PRO A 228 6.52 7.02 11.65
N ASP A 229 7.09 7.02 12.85
CA ASP A 229 8.44 6.52 13.11
C ASP A 229 8.56 4.99 12.87
N GLU A 230 7.52 4.23 13.28
CA GLU A 230 7.46 2.79 13.00
C GLU A 230 7.35 2.51 11.50
N ASP A 231 6.52 3.26 10.77
CA ASP A 231 6.37 3.12 9.33
C ASP A 231 7.66 3.45 8.58
N GLU A 232 8.37 4.52 8.98
CA GLU A 232 9.69 4.83 8.43
C GLU A 232 10.72 3.74 8.75
N ALA A 233 10.72 3.19 9.97
CA ALA A 233 11.59 2.08 10.35
C ALA A 233 11.32 0.82 9.52
N ILE A 234 10.06 0.52 9.21
CA ILE A 234 9.65 -0.58 8.34
C ILE A 234 10.18 -0.39 6.91
N LEU A 235 10.06 0.82 6.35
CA LEU A 235 10.59 1.15 5.03
C LEU A 235 12.11 0.96 4.98
N ARG A 236 12.85 1.47 5.99
CA ARG A 236 14.31 1.29 6.09
C ARG A 236 14.69 -0.18 6.27
N LYS A 237 13.94 -0.93 7.10
CA LYS A 237 14.18 -2.38 7.32
C LYS A 237 13.93 -3.20 6.05
N ALA A 238 13.03 -2.79 5.19
CA ALA A 238 12.81 -3.39 3.87
C ALA A 238 13.92 -3.05 2.85
N GLY A 239 14.90 -2.23 3.24
CA GLY A 239 16.07 -1.85 2.45
C GLY A 239 15.92 -0.56 1.65
N PHE A 240 14.84 0.19 1.82
CA PHE A 240 14.70 1.51 1.19
C PHE A 240 15.56 2.55 1.90
N SER A 241 16.13 3.46 1.12
CA SER A 241 16.91 4.61 1.56
C SER A 241 16.16 5.92 1.28
N ASP A 242 16.69 7.04 1.76
CA ASP A 242 16.16 8.39 1.53
C ASP A 242 14.65 8.52 1.79
N VAL A 243 14.19 7.92 2.89
CA VAL A 243 12.77 7.93 3.30
C VAL A 243 12.41 9.34 3.75
N ARG A 244 11.47 9.99 3.05
CA ARG A 244 11.03 11.37 3.27
C ARG A 244 9.50 11.44 3.30
N MET A 245 8.95 12.01 4.36
CA MET A 245 7.52 12.31 4.41
C MET A 245 7.19 13.50 3.48
N PHE A 246 6.16 13.36 2.65
CA PHE A 246 5.71 14.43 1.74
C PHE A 246 4.24 14.78 1.91
N TYR A 247 3.46 13.94 2.61
CA TYR A 247 2.02 14.12 2.76
C TYR A 247 1.58 13.83 4.19
N MET A 248 0.68 14.68 4.70
CA MET A 248 -0.01 14.51 5.96
C MET A 248 -1.46 14.99 5.81
N GLY A 249 -2.42 14.09 6.06
CA GLY A 249 -3.86 14.39 6.05
C GLY A 249 -4.55 13.71 7.23
N PHE A 250 -4.66 14.41 8.37
CA PHE A 250 -5.18 13.87 9.63
C PHE A 250 -4.54 12.53 10.01
N ALA A 251 -5.28 11.41 9.82
CA ALA A 251 -4.78 10.07 10.13
C ALA A 251 -3.94 9.44 9.01
N PHE A 252 -3.74 10.12 7.88
CA PHE A 252 -2.94 9.61 6.77
C PHE A 252 -1.57 10.26 6.71
N ARG A 253 -0.57 9.48 6.34
CA ARG A 253 0.81 9.93 6.04
C ARG A 253 1.27 9.32 4.73
N GLY A 254 2.18 10.03 4.04
CA GLY A 254 2.79 9.53 2.82
C GLY A 254 4.29 9.79 2.77
N TRP A 255 5.02 8.84 2.24
CA TRP A 255 6.49 8.88 2.10
C TRP A 255 6.90 8.57 0.68
N VAL A 256 8.00 9.19 0.27
CA VAL A 256 8.81 8.77 -0.86
C VAL A 256 10.11 8.17 -0.34
N ALA A 257 10.55 7.08 -0.99
CA ALA A 257 11.78 6.38 -0.63
C ALA A 257 12.51 5.90 -1.88
N ARG A 258 13.76 5.43 -1.76
CA ARG A 258 14.59 4.94 -2.86
C ARG A 258 14.95 3.46 -2.66
N ALA A 259 14.87 2.68 -3.76
CA ALA A 259 15.22 1.27 -3.79
C ALA A 259 16.74 0.99 -3.78
#